data_c35292c2fc9a59109808899c3e39dcbc
#
_entry.id   c35292c2fc9a59109808899c3e39dcbc
#
_cell.length_a   1.000
_cell.length_b   1.000
_cell.length_c   1.000
_cell.angle_alpha   90.00
_cell.angle_beta   90.00
_cell.angle_gamma   90.00
#
_symmetry.space_group_name_H-M   'P 1'
#
loop_
_entity.id
_entity.type
_entity.pdbx_description
1 polymer ?
#
loop_
_entity_poly.entity_id
_entity_poly.type
_entity_poly.pdbx_seq_one_letter_code
_entity_poly.pdbx_strand_id
1 'polypeptide(L)'
;MSELYDILVETPPTKVILLALDQGLWDCERSLAELSALCEANHMEAVAQVTQKRQTPETGIVLGSGKLEEASLAAESLGAECAVFDGELTGSQIRNISNALGGLEVIDRTMLILEIFRSRAVTNEGKLQTELALLRYRLPRLQGMGEALSRQGGGGGGGGGARRGAGETKLELDRRHVHARIDALAEKLAEMEKRRGESRKARAKTGMPVVSLVGYTNVGKSSLMNALCGPSVAEADMLFATLDPTSRKLVLPSGMAVLLVDTVGFVSRLPHNLWEVFKFTLEEAAWSDVIIRVADAGDEQREEQLAVTDEVLDGLDCTDIPRLTVYNKCDKPGAMSFDPDILLTSAKTGYGLDTLLAKLDEVLSDRVHTLRVLLPYDKLGLAAPMRERGSVQVEEYREDGLYLEGIVKTEALHCFEGYLV
;
A
#
# COMPACT_ATOMS: atom_id res chain seq x y z
N MET A 1 16.07 -33.05 -26.95
CA MET A 1 16.63 -32.80 -25.64
C MET A 1 17.58 -31.63 -25.78
N SER A 2 17.09 -30.47 -25.50
CA SER A 2 17.85 -29.22 -25.41
C SER A 2 17.11 -28.42 -24.34
N GLU A 3 17.57 -28.57 -23.10
CA GLU A 3 17.18 -27.73 -21.99
C GLU A 3 17.74 -26.34 -22.30
N LEU A 4 16.85 -25.45 -22.69
CA LEU A 4 17.11 -24.03 -22.71
C LEU A 4 17.27 -23.59 -21.24
N TYR A 5 18.49 -23.49 -20.81
CA TYR A 5 18.85 -22.65 -19.68
C TYR A 5 18.52 -21.21 -20.08
N ASP A 6 17.34 -20.73 -19.70
CA ASP A 6 17.10 -19.30 -19.58
C ASP A 6 18.03 -18.78 -18.47
N ILE A 7 19.21 -18.37 -18.90
CA ILE A 7 20.06 -17.50 -18.10
C ILE A 7 19.28 -16.19 -18.01
N LEU A 8 18.59 -15.99 -16.89
CA LEU A 8 18.10 -14.69 -16.48
C LEU A 8 19.35 -13.79 -16.39
N VAL A 9 19.63 -13.06 -17.45
CA VAL A 9 20.61 -11.97 -17.42
C VAL A 9 19.94 -10.92 -16.53
N GLU A 10 20.28 -10.92 -15.24
CA GLU A 10 19.92 -9.85 -14.35
C GLU A 10 20.50 -8.57 -14.95
N THR A 11 19.65 -7.72 -15.48
CA THR A 11 20.07 -6.38 -15.90
C THR A 11 20.64 -5.66 -14.67
N PRO A 12 21.84 -5.05 -14.76
CA PRO A 12 22.39 -4.34 -13.62
C PRO A 12 21.41 -3.25 -13.17
N PRO A 13 21.37 -2.93 -11.86
CA PRO A 13 20.48 -1.89 -11.36
C PRO A 13 20.84 -0.54 -11.98
N THR A 14 19.82 0.27 -12.26
CA THR A 14 19.99 1.64 -12.76
C THR A 14 20.66 2.49 -11.69
N LYS A 15 21.81 3.07 -11.97
CA LYS A 15 22.52 3.95 -11.02
C LYS A 15 21.84 5.29 -10.89
N VAL A 16 21.58 5.72 -9.66
CA VAL A 16 20.89 6.98 -9.40
C VAL A 16 21.60 7.82 -8.34
N ILE A 17 21.47 9.15 -8.45
CA ILE A 17 21.81 10.06 -7.37
C ILE A 17 20.56 10.50 -6.64
N LEU A 18 20.63 10.62 -5.31
CA LEU A 18 19.54 11.12 -4.48
C LEU A 18 19.75 12.61 -4.21
N LEU A 19 18.70 13.39 -4.39
CA LEU A 19 18.69 14.82 -4.15
C LEU A 19 17.71 15.16 -3.03
N ALA A 20 18.14 15.93 -2.03
CA ALA A 20 17.25 16.35 -0.94
C ALA A 20 17.47 17.80 -0.53
N LEU A 21 16.37 18.46 -0.16
CA LEU A 21 16.38 19.75 0.53
C LEU A 21 16.06 19.54 2.01
N ASP A 22 17.05 19.75 2.88
CA ASP A 22 16.86 19.72 4.33
C ASP A 22 16.34 21.07 4.81
N GLN A 23 15.06 21.11 5.15
CA GLN A 23 14.39 22.30 5.70
C GLN A 23 14.35 22.28 7.24
N GLY A 24 14.84 21.21 7.88
CA GLY A 24 14.76 21.02 9.32
C GLY A 24 13.36 20.68 9.84
N LEU A 25 12.45 20.28 8.95
CA LEU A 25 11.07 19.90 9.28
C LEU A 25 10.92 18.40 9.63
N TRP A 26 11.90 17.59 9.24
CA TRP A 26 11.97 16.15 9.47
C TRP A 26 13.43 15.69 9.46
N ASP A 27 13.66 14.45 9.85
CA ASP A 27 14.98 13.81 9.75
C ASP A 27 15.31 13.51 8.27
N CYS A 28 16.19 14.33 7.69
CA CYS A 28 16.59 14.25 6.30
C CYS A 28 17.44 13.00 6.02
N GLU A 29 18.28 12.56 6.94
CA GLU A 29 19.13 11.38 6.77
C GLU A 29 18.28 10.11 6.69
N ARG A 30 17.31 9.99 7.59
CA ARG A 30 16.36 8.90 7.59
C ARG A 30 15.47 8.91 6.33
N SER A 31 15.03 10.10 5.90
CA SER A 31 14.24 10.22 4.66
C SER A 31 15.01 9.76 3.43
N LEU A 32 16.31 10.07 3.35
CA LEU A 32 17.19 9.61 2.29
C LEU A 32 17.48 8.11 2.38
N ALA A 33 17.59 7.55 3.58
CA ALA A 33 17.72 6.10 3.76
C ALA A 33 16.46 5.37 3.26
N GLU A 34 15.28 5.89 3.58
CA GLU A 34 14.02 5.36 3.05
C GLU A 34 13.92 5.53 1.52
N LEU A 35 14.35 6.68 0.96
CA LEU A 35 14.39 6.91 -0.49
C LEU A 35 15.34 5.94 -1.18
N SER A 36 16.50 5.63 -0.58
CA SER A 36 17.43 4.62 -1.08
C SER A 36 16.78 3.23 -1.11
N ALA A 37 16.07 2.84 -0.06
CA ALA A 37 15.35 1.57 -0.03
C ALA A 37 14.18 1.53 -1.05
N LEU A 38 13.54 2.67 -1.33
CA LEU A 38 12.57 2.77 -2.42
C LEU A 38 13.24 2.58 -3.80
N CYS A 39 14.42 3.15 -4.00
CA CYS A 39 15.20 2.94 -5.23
C CYS A 39 15.54 1.46 -5.42
N GLU A 40 16.03 0.79 -4.38
CA GLU A 40 16.32 -0.65 -4.40
C GLU A 40 15.06 -1.47 -4.75
N ALA A 41 13.90 -1.10 -4.19
CA ALA A 41 12.62 -1.74 -4.51
C ALA A 41 12.21 -1.58 -5.98
N ASN A 42 12.75 -0.58 -6.69
CA ASN A 42 12.55 -0.35 -8.11
C ASN A 42 13.76 -0.73 -8.98
N HIS A 43 14.63 -1.60 -8.48
CA HIS A 43 15.82 -2.06 -9.19
C HIS A 43 16.78 -0.92 -9.58
N MET A 44 16.95 0.06 -8.68
CA MET A 44 17.84 1.20 -8.80
C MET A 44 18.87 1.17 -7.67
N GLU A 45 20.11 1.60 -7.94
CA GLU A 45 21.22 1.68 -6.97
C GLU A 45 21.55 3.15 -6.70
N ALA A 46 21.40 3.60 -5.45
CA ALA A 46 21.79 4.95 -5.04
C ALA A 46 23.31 5.04 -4.89
N VAL A 47 23.99 5.65 -5.87
CA VAL A 47 25.45 5.76 -5.90
C VAL A 47 26.00 7.03 -5.23
N ALA A 48 25.15 8.06 -5.06
CA ALA A 48 25.47 9.29 -4.31
C ALA A 48 24.23 9.93 -3.71
N GLN A 49 24.46 10.75 -2.68
CA GLN A 49 23.43 11.57 -2.03
C GLN A 49 23.91 13.01 -1.98
N VAL A 50 23.10 13.94 -2.47
CA VAL A 50 23.37 15.37 -2.48
C VAL A 50 22.29 16.10 -1.72
N THR A 51 22.64 16.62 -0.54
CA THR A 51 21.73 17.32 0.35
C THR A 51 22.10 18.78 0.46
N GLN A 52 21.12 19.66 0.49
CA GLN A 52 21.29 21.06 0.81
C GLN A 52 20.43 21.45 1.99
N LYS A 53 21.05 22.04 3.03
CA LYS A 53 20.33 22.60 4.17
C LYS A 53 19.90 24.04 3.85
N ARG A 54 18.56 24.27 3.77
CA ARG A 54 17.99 25.57 3.46
C ARG A 54 16.53 25.62 3.89
N GLN A 55 16.10 26.68 4.55
CA GLN A 55 14.72 26.81 5.04
C GLN A 55 13.68 26.96 3.91
N THR A 56 14.04 27.63 2.82
CA THR A 56 13.12 27.87 1.71
C THR A 56 13.68 27.32 0.40
N PRO A 57 12.87 26.58 -0.39
CA PRO A 57 13.32 26.09 -1.70
C PRO A 57 13.61 27.26 -2.65
N GLU A 58 14.56 27.04 -3.57
CA GLU A 58 14.82 28.01 -4.63
C GLU A 58 13.76 27.92 -5.72
N THR A 59 13.26 29.08 -6.13
CA THR A 59 12.20 29.14 -7.12
C THR A 59 12.67 28.52 -8.44
N GLY A 60 11.97 27.49 -8.89
CA GLY A 60 12.19 26.84 -10.18
C GLY A 60 13.19 25.68 -10.20
N ILE A 61 14.10 25.56 -9.23
CA ILE A 61 15.10 24.47 -9.18
C ILE A 61 15.20 23.77 -7.83
N VAL A 62 14.48 24.25 -6.79
CA VAL A 62 14.41 23.75 -5.43
C VAL A 62 15.74 23.83 -4.69
N LEU A 63 16.82 23.28 -5.23
CA LEU A 63 18.19 23.36 -4.73
C LEU A 63 18.91 24.55 -5.38
N GLY A 64 19.93 25.10 -4.71
CA GLY A 64 20.77 26.15 -5.29
C GLY A 64 21.57 25.66 -6.49
N SER A 65 21.87 26.58 -7.45
CA SER A 65 22.58 26.25 -8.68
C SER A 65 23.92 25.57 -8.45
N GLY A 66 24.74 26.07 -7.49
CA GLY A 66 26.03 25.46 -7.17
C GLY A 66 25.88 24.03 -6.59
N LYS A 67 24.76 23.72 -5.89
CA LYS A 67 24.51 22.38 -5.40
C LYS A 67 24.07 21.42 -6.51
N LEU A 68 23.36 21.93 -7.50
CA LEU A 68 23.03 21.17 -8.71
C LEU A 68 24.27 20.92 -9.60
N GLU A 69 25.22 21.87 -9.64
CA GLU A 69 26.51 21.66 -10.34
C GLU A 69 27.32 20.55 -9.65
N GLU A 70 27.41 20.55 -8.32
CA GLU A 70 28.02 19.46 -7.55
C GLU A 70 27.34 18.11 -7.84
N ALA A 71 26.00 18.08 -7.87
CA ALA A 71 25.23 16.90 -8.20
C ALA A 71 25.49 16.41 -9.63
N SER A 72 25.63 17.33 -10.60
CA SER A 72 25.93 17.00 -11.99
C SER A 72 27.30 16.35 -12.14
N LEU A 73 28.32 16.90 -11.48
CA LEU A 73 29.67 16.32 -11.46
C LEU A 73 29.72 14.94 -10.79
N ALA A 74 28.99 14.76 -9.69
CA ALA A 74 28.86 13.47 -9.03
C ALA A 74 28.17 12.44 -9.92
N ALA A 75 27.08 12.82 -10.58
CA ALA A 75 26.35 11.95 -11.50
C ALA A 75 27.23 11.47 -12.67
N GLU A 76 27.97 12.39 -13.30
CA GLU A 76 28.89 12.08 -14.40
C GLU A 76 30.01 11.15 -13.94
N SER A 77 30.65 11.44 -12.81
CA SER A 77 31.79 10.66 -12.29
C SER A 77 31.41 9.24 -11.88
N LEU A 78 30.18 9.02 -11.39
CA LEU A 78 29.68 7.73 -10.92
C LEU A 78 28.87 6.97 -11.97
N GLY A 79 28.61 7.61 -13.12
CA GLY A 79 27.81 7.05 -14.19
C GLY A 79 26.34 6.89 -13.81
N ALA A 80 25.78 7.87 -13.10
CA ALA A 80 24.37 7.85 -12.76
C ALA A 80 23.51 8.16 -14.00
N GLU A 81 22.42 7.43 -14.15
CA GLU A 81 21.51 7.52 -15.29
C GLU A 81 20.23 8.30 -14.94
N CYS A 82 19.96 8.50 -13.66
CA CYS A 82 18.78 9.21 -13.17
C CYS A 82 19.09 9.94 -11.85
N ALA A 83 18.38 11.03 -11.58
CA ALA A 83 18.36 11.71 -10.30
C ALA A 83 16.96 11.55 -9.65
N VAL A 84 16.94 11.19 -8.37
CA VAL A 84 15.71 11.00 -7.59
C VAL A 84 15.64 12.07 -6.52
N PHE A 85 14.61 12.92 -6.56
CA PHE A 85 14.40 13.98 -5.59
C PHE A 85 13.51 13.54 -4.43
N ASP A 86 13.95 13.81 -3.18
CA ASP A 86 13.24 13.48 -1.96
C ASP A 86 12.10 14.47 -1.64
N GLY A 87 11.06 14.43 -2.43
CA GLY A 87 9.87 15.29 -2.30
C GLY A 87 9.08 15.30 -3.60
N GLU A 88 8.12 16.21 -3.71
CA GLU A 88 7.36 16.42 -4.94
C GLU A 88 7.96 17.55 -5.76
N LEU A 89 7.97 17.37 -7.08
CA LEU A 89 8.43 18.37 -8.04
C LEU A 89 7.31 18.73 -9.03
N THR A 90 7.25 20.01 -9.40
CA THR A 90 6.44 20.44 -10.54
C THR A 90 7.13 20.08 -11.86
N GLY A 91 6.37 19.99 -12.96
CA GLY A 91 6.96 19.72 -14.27
C GLY A 91 8.02 20.74 -14.73
N SER A 92 7.91 22.01 -14.29
CA SER A 92 8.93 23.03 -14.54
C SER A 92 10.20 22.80 -13.72
N GLN A 93 10.07 22.39 -12.45
CA GLN A 93 11.22 22.06 -11.60
C GLN A 93 11.96 20.82 -12.11
N ILE A 94 11.25 19.75 -12.46
CA ILE A 94 11.84 18.54 -13.08
C ILE A 94 12.70 18.94 -14.29
N ARG A 95 12.13 19.71 -15.22
CA ARG A 95 12.85 20.16 -16.42
C ARG A 95 14.07 21.03 -16.10
N ASN A 96 13.92 21.98 -15.18
CA ASN A 96 15.01 22.89 -14.85
C ASN A 96 16.15 22.17 -14.13
N ILE A 97 15.84 21.24 -13.23
CA ILE A 97 16.83 20.38 -12.56
C ILE A 97 17.51 19.47 -13.60
N SER A 98 16.74 18.81 -14.47
CA SER A 98 17.30 17.98 -15.55
C SER A 98 18.28 18.77 -16.44
N ASN A 99 17.90 19.99 -16.83
CA ASN A 99 18.81 20.88 -17.62
C ASN A 99 20.08 21.22 -16.84
N ALA A 100 19.97 21.48 -15.53
CA ALA A 100 21.12 21.79 -14.67
C ALA A 100 22.04 20.58 -14.46
N LEU A 101 21.49 19.37 -14.56
CA LEU A 101 22.21 18.09 -14.48
C LEU A 101 22.66 17.57 -15.86
N GLY A 102 22.79 18.43 -16.86
CA GLY A 102 23.25 18.04 -18.20
C GLY A 102 22.29 17.20 -19.03
N GLY A 103 20.99 17.23 -18.69
CA GLY A 103 19.95 16.44 -19.37
C GLY A 103 19.65 15.08 -18.71
N LEU A 104 20.20 14.83 -17.52
CA LEU A 104 19.91 13.63 -16.75
C LEU A 104 18.41 13.51 -16.48
N GLU A 105 17.86 12.29 -16.53
CA GLU A 105 16.47 12.04 -16.13
C GLU A 105 16.27 12.40 -14.66
N VAL A 106 15.17 13.08 -14.36
CA VAL A 106 14.82 13.47 -12.98
C VAL A 106 13.43 12.96 -12.66
N ILE A 107 13.33 12.16 -11.64
CA ILE A 107 12.06 11.73 -11.05
C ILE A 107 11.97 12.22 -9.61
N ASP A 108 10.77 12.31 -9.09
CA ASP A 108 10.53 12.63 -7.70
C ASP A 108 10.04 11.39 -6.91
N ARG A 109 10.00 11.53 -5.59
CA ARG A 109 9.58 10.44 -4.67
C ARG A 109 8.22 9.85 -5.04
N THR A 110 7.26 10.69 -5.43
CA THR A 110 5.91 10.25 -5.84
C THR A 110 5.96 9.40 -7.10
N MET A 111 6.72 9.84 -8.09
CA MET A 111 6.89 9.07 -9.34
C MET A 111 7.57 7.73 -9.09
N LEU A 112 8.60 7.69 -8.25
CA LEU A 112 9.29 6.46 -7.87
C LEU A 112 8.32 5.45 -7.21
N ILE A 113 7.50 5.90 -6.25
CA ILE A 113 6.50 5.05 -5.58
C ILE A 113 5.48 4.51 -6.60
N LEU A 114 5.01 5.35 -7.52
CA LEU A 114 4.08 4.92 -8.57
C LEU A 114 4.69 3.88 -9.53
N GLU A 115 5.97 4.01 -9.86
CA GLU A 115 6.69 3.01 -10.68
C GLU A 115 6.85 1.68 -9.92
N ILE A 116 7.15 1.72 -8.61
CA ILE A 116 7.18 0.53 -7.77
C ILE A 116 5.80 -0.16 -7.79
N PHE A 117 4.72 0.61 -7.62
CA PHE A 117 3.36 0.06 -7.67
C PHE A 117 3.03 -0.56 -9.02
N ARG A 118 3.45 0.11 -10.12
CA ARG A 118 3.27 -0.44 -11.47
C ARG A 118 3.95 -1.78 -11.65
N SER A 119 5.15 -1.95 -11.10
CA SER A 119 5.90 -3.20 -11.18
C SER A 119 5.33 -4.31 -10.29
N ARG A 120 4.68 -3.95 -9.16
CA ARG A 120 4.15 -4.88 -8.16
C ARG A 120 2.69 -5.26 -8.36
N ALA A 121 1.93 -4.49 -9.15
CA ALA A 121 0.53 -4.77 -9.41
C ALA A 121 0.35 -6.11 -10.16
N VAL A 122 -0.22 -7.11 -9.49
CA VAL A 122 -0.49 -8.43 -10.05
C VAL A 122 -1.93 -8.48 -10.56
N THR A 123 -2.88 -7.98 -9.77
CA THR A 123 -4.29 -7.99 -10.11
C THR A 123 -4.61 -7.02 -11.26
N ASN A 124 -5.64 -7.33 -12.03
CA ASN A 124 -6.11 -6.43 -13.09
C ASN A 124 -6.56 -5.09 -12.53
N GLU A 125 -7.15 -5.08 -11.34
CA GLU A 125 -7.61 -3.89 -10.65
C GLU A 125 -6.43 -3.02 -10.19
N GLY A 126 -5.43 -3.60 -9.52
CA GLY A 126 -4.21 -2.92 -9.11
C GLY A 126 -3.47 -2.29 -10.30
N LYS A 127 -3.40 -2.99 -11.45
CA LYS A 127 -2.82 -2.45 -12.69
C LYS A 127 -3.57 -1.24 -13.21
N LEU A 128 -4.91 -1.29 -13.26
CA LEU A 128 -5.74 -0.18 -13.74
C LEU A 128 -5.65 1.04 -12.81
N GLN A 129 -5.62 0.84 -11.51
CA GLN A 129 -5.48 1.91 -10.53
C GLN A 129 -4.12 2.58 -10.60
N THR A 130 -3.06 1.79 -10.66
CA THR A 130 -1.70 2.32 -10.79
C THR A 130 -1.53 3.08 -12.11
N GLU A 131 -2.08 2.57 -13.22
CA GLU A 131 -2.09 3.27 -14.49
C GLU A 131 -2.84 4.60 -14.40
N LEU A 132 -4.02 4.61 -13.77
CA LEU A 132 -4.81 5.82 -13.56
C LEU A 132 -4.04 6.88 -12.75
N ALA A 133 -3.42 6.46 -11.63
CA ALA A 133 -2.62 7.35 -10.79
C ALA A 133 -1.42 7.91 -11.52
N LEU A 134 -0.68 7.08 -12.26
CA LEU A 134 0.45 7.51 -13.10
C LEU A 134 0.02 8.55 -14.14
N LEU A 135 -1.09 8.33 -14.83
CA LEU A 135 -1.59 9.27 -15.83
C LEU A 135 -2.03 10.58 -15.20
N ARG A 136 -2.76 10.55 -14.07
CA ARG A 136 -3.15 11.74 -13.31
C ARG A 136 -1.95 12.52 -12.80
N TYR A 137 -0.91 11.82 -12.33
CA TYR A 137 0.31 12.44 -11.83
C TYR A 137 1.14 13.08 -12.95
N ARG A 138 1.25 12.39 -14.10
CA ARG A 138 2.01 12.87 -15.27
C ARG A 138 1.31 14.01 -16.02
N LEU A 139 -0.02 14.02 -16.07
CA LEU A 139 -0.81 14.94 -16.88
C LEU A 139 -0.48 16.43 -16.65
N PRO A 140 -0.42 16.99 -15.41
CA PRO A 140 -0.02 18.37 -15.17
C PRO A 140 1.46 18.63 -15.50
N ARG A 141 2.30 17.59 -15.49
CA ARG A 141 3.74 17.66 -15.76
C ARG A 141 4.07 17.66 -17.25
N LEU A 142 3.17 17.16 -18.11
CA LEU A 142 3.32 17.21 -19.57
C LEU A 142 3.32 18.65 -20.12
N GLN A 143 2.74 19.62 -19.44
CA GLN A 143 2.70 21.02 -19.88
C GLN A 143 4.10 21.67 -20.00
N GLY A 144 5.11 21.17 -19.26
CA GLY A 144 6.49 21.65 -19.34
C GLY A 144 7.34 21.01 -20.44
N MET A 145 6.93 19.86 -20.99
CA MET A 145 7.75 19.08 -21.93
C MET A 145 7.56 19.48 -23.40
N GLY A 146 6.46 20.15 -23.74
CA GLY A 146 6.15 20.50 -25.14
C GLY A 146 7.10 21.51 -25.81
N GLU A 147 7.71 22.39 -25.03
CA GLU A 147 8.72 23.31 -25.54
C GLU A 147 10.08 22.64 -25.82
N ALA A 148 10.41 21.58 -25.06
CA ALA A 148 11.65 20.81 -25.28
C ALA A 148 11.58 19.96 -26.54
N LEU A 149 10.45 19.29 -26.78
CA LEU A 149 10.20 18.51 -28.01
C LEU A 149 10.17 19.38 -29.27
N SER A 150 9.71 20.65 -29.16
CA SER A 150 9.71 21.57 -30.28
C SER A 150 11.12 22.09 -30.62
N ARG A 151 12.05 22.13 -29.66
CA ARG A 151 13.45 22.54 -29.86
C ARG A 151 14.31 21.43 -30.43
N GLN A 152 14.09 20.18 -30.04
CA GLN A 152 14.84 19.01 -30.49
C GLN A 152 14.51 18.60 -31.94
N GLY A 153 13.32 19.01 -32.45
CA GLY A 153 12.92 18.84 -33.85
C GLY A 153 13.42 19.94 -34.83
N GLY A 154 14.19 20.91 -34.37
CA GLY A 154 14.51 22.16 -35.08
C GLY A 154 15.92 22.30 -35.70
N GLY A 155 16.59 21.23 -36.05
CA GLY A 155 17.83 21.27 -36.84
C GLY A 155 17.54 21.34 -38.34
N GLY A 156 17.43 22.55 -38.93
CA GLY A 156 17.45 22.74 -40.39
C GLY A 156 16.43 23.77 -40.91
N GLY A 157 16.88 24.99 -41.22
CA GLY A 157 16.43 25.87 -42.28
C GLY A 157 15.10 26.60 -42.17
N GLY A 158 15.16 27.89 -42.00
CA GLY A 158 14.33 28.99 -42.45
C GLY A 158 12.84 28.84 -42.73
N GLY A 159 12.00 29.55 -41.94
CA GLY A 159 10.59 29.75 -42.25
C GLY A 159 9.76 30.02 -40.99
N GLY A 160 9.60 31.31 -40.65
CA GLY A 160 8.82 31.72 -39.47
C GLY A 160 7.32 31.45 -39.60
N GLY A 161 6.69 31.10 -38.55
CA GLY A 161 5.24 31.20 -38.34
C GLY A 161 4.43 29.90 -38.19
N ALA A 162 4.69 28.84 -38.97
CA ALA A 162 3.83 27.63 -39.02
C ALA A 162 4.18 26.57 -38.00
N ARG A 163 5.33 26.64 -37.29
CA ARG A 163 5.82 25.55 -36.39
C ARG A 163 5.35 25.65 -34.95
N ARG A 164 4.94 26.81 -34.45
CA ARG A 164 4.36 26.92 -33.10
C ARG A 164 3.03 26.22 -33.01
N GLY A 165 2.17 26.34 -34.02
CA GLY A 165 0.85 25.68 -34.04
C GLY A 165 0.88 24.15 -34.14
N ALA A 166 1.92 23.56 -34.78
CA ALA A 166 2.03 22.12 -34.94
C ALA A 166 2.49 21.40 -33.64
N GLY A 167 3.36 22.06 -32.86
CA GLY A 167 3.78 21.53 -31.55
C GLY A 167 2.70 21.68 -30.48
N GLU A 168 1.98 22.80 -30.47
CA GLU A 168 0.83 23.00 -29.56
C GLU A 168 -0.33 22.05 -29.88
N THR A 169 -0.64 21.83 -31.16
CA THR A 169 -1.66 20.83 -31.55
C THR A 169 -1.28 19.41 -31.19
N LYS A 170 -0.02 19.02 -31.28
CA LYS A 170 0.42 17.67 -30.86
C LYS A 170 0.26 17.46 -29.35
N LEU A 171 0.69 18.44 -28.56
CA LEU A 171 0.54 18.42 -27.11
C LEU A 171 -0.92 18.39 -26.68
N GLU A 172 -1.77 19.15 -27.35
CA GLU A 172 -3.21 19.17 -27.07
C GLU A 172 -3.88 17.86 -27.45
N LEU A 173 -3.46 17.22 -28.55
CA LEU A 173 -3.91 15.88 -28.91
C LEU A 173 -3.45 14.84 -27.90
N ASP A 174 -2.19 14.87 -27.47
CA ASP A 174 -1.66 13.97 -26.46
C ASP A 174 -2.40 14.13 -25.13
N ARG A 175 -2.71 15.36 -24.70
CA ARG A 175 -3.54 15.61 -23.53
C ARG A 175 -4.95 15.04 -23.65
N ARG A 176 -5.61 15.20 -24.80
CA ARG A 176 -6.94 14.64 -25.03
C ARG A 176 -6.91 13.11 -24.97
N HIS A 177 -5.88 12.48 -25.53
CA HIS A 177 -5.70 11.03 -25.43
C HIS A 177 -5.52 10.57 -23.98
N VAL A 178 -4.70 11.30 -23.19
CA VAL A 178 -4.49 11.00 -21.77
C VAL A 178 -5.78 11.21 -20.98
N HIS A 179 -6.54 12.30 -21.20
CA HIS A 179 -7.83 12.51 -20.54
C HIS A 179 -8.82 11.40 -20.88
N ALA A 180 -8.99 11.07 -22.17
CA ALA A 180 -9.88 9.99 -22.58
C ALA A 180 -9.48 8.63 -21.95
N ARG A 181 -8.16 8.39 -21.78
CA ARG A 181 -7.67 7.18 -21.11
C ARG A 181 -7.97 7.19 -19.62
N ILE A 182 -7.81 8.34 -18.93
CA ILE A 182 -8.17 8.55 -17.53
C ILE A 182 -9.66 8.25 -17.32
N ASP A 183 -10.54 8.83 -18.16
CA ASP A 183 -11.98 8.63 -18.07
C ASP A 183 -12.38 7.16 -18.26
N ALA A 184 -11.81 6.49 -19.25
CA ALA A 184 -12.05 5.08 -19.51
C ALA A 184 -11.55 4.16 -18.40
N LEU A 185 -10.43 4.51 -17.73
CA LEU A 185 -9.91 3.76 -16.58
C LEU A 185 -10.79 3.98 -15.35
N ALA A 186 -11.22 5.22 -15.09
CA ALA A 186 -12.10 5.56 -13.98
C ALA A 186 -13.45 4.84 -14.09
N GLU A 187 -14.04 4.75 -15.30
CA GLU A 187 -15.28 4.02 -15.54
C GLU A 187 -15.13 2.51 -15.25
N LYS A 188 -14.04 1.90 -15.72
CA LYS A 188 -13.76 0.48 -15.46
C LYS A 188 -13.57 0.20 -13.98
N LEU A 189 -12.85 1.08 -13.27
CA LEU A 189 -12.63 0.92 -11.84
C LEU A 189 -13.93 1.07 -11.05
N ALA A 190 -14.79 2.01 -11.40
CA ALA A 190 -16.11 2.16 -10.77
C ALA A 190 -17.00 0.91 -10.97
N GLU A 191 -16.93 0.25 -12.14
CA GLU A 191 -17.63 -1.01 -12.37
C GLU A 191 -17.07 -2.15 -11.50
N MET A 192 -15.74 -2.22 -11.36
CA MET A 192 -15.07 -3.22 -10.49
C MET A 192 -15.40 -3.00 -9.02
N GLU A 193 -15.41 -1.75 -8.55
CA GLU A 193 -15.79 -1.39 -7.18
C GLU A 193 -17.23 -1.85 -6.85
N LYS A 194 -18.16 -1.65 -7.77
CA LYS A 194 -19.53 -2.14 -7.61
C LYS A 194 -19.58 -3.66 -7.44
N ARG A 195 -18.84 -4.40 -8.27
CA ARG A 195 -18.75 -5.87 -8.16
C ARG A 195 -18.12 -6.32 -6.84
N ARG A 196 -17.10 -5.58 -6.35
CA ARG A 196 -16.51 -5.83 -5.02
C ARG A 196 -17.53 -5.61 -3.90
N GLY A 197 -18.32 -4.54 -3.98
CA GLY A 197 -19.39 -4.30 -3.02
C GLY A 197 -20.37 -5.48 -2.93
N GLU A 198 -20.69 -6.12 -4.06
CA GLU A 198 -21.52 -7.33 -4.10
C GLU A 198 -20.79 -8.54 -3.47
N SER A 199 -19.51 -8.73 -3.76
CA SER A 199 -18.68 -9.79 -3.17
C SER A 199 -18.47 -9.59 -1.67
N ARG A 200 -18.31 -8.34 -1.19
CA ARG A 200 -18.23 -8.01 0.24
C ARG A 200 -19.53 -8.34 0.96
N LYS A 201 -20.68 -8.00 0.37
CA LYS A 201 -21.99 -8.39 0.91
C LYS A 201 -22.18 -9.91 0.95
N ALA A 202 -21.68 -10.63 -0.05
CA ALA A 202 -21.70 -12.09 -0.05
C ALA A 202 -20.78 -12.67 1.04
N ARG A 203 -19.58 -12.10 1.25
CA ARG A 203 -18.67 -12.47 2.35
C ARG A 203 -19.28 -12.18 3.73
N ALA A 204 -19.92 -11.03 3.92
CA ALA A 204 -20.62 -10.70 5.15
C ALA A 204 -21.69 -11.74 5.51
N LYS A 205 -22.30 -12.39 4.50
CA LYS A 205 -23.25 -13.49 4.70
C LYS A 205 -22.58 -14.80 5.19
N THR A 206 -21.27 -14.99 4.96
CA THR A 206 -20.55 -16.17 5.47
C THR A 206 -20.23 -16.07 6.96
N GLY A 207 -20.40 -14.89 7.56
CA GLY A 207 -20.14 -14.65 8.99
C GLY A 207 -18.69 -14.82 9.43
N MET A 208 -17.75 -15.08 8.51
CA MET A 208 -16.34 -15.23 8.84
C MET A 208 -15.75 -13.86 9.18
N PRO A 209 -15.23 -13.66 10.41
CA PRO A 209 -14.60 -12.41 10.78
C PRO A 209 -13.38 -12.10 9.92
N VAL A 210 -13.17 -10.81 9.66
CA VAL A 210 -12.03 -10.31 8.88
C VAL A 210 -11.07 -9.57 9.81
N VAL A 211 -9.79 -9.91 9.74
CA VAL A 211 -8.70 -9.29 10.50
C VAL A 211 -7.69 -8.73 9.53
N SER A 212 -7.44 -7.43 9.56
CA SER A 212 -6.47 -6.79 8.68
C SER A 212 -5.16 -6.46 9.38
N LEU A 213 -4.04 -6.77 8.72
CA LEU A 213 -2.70 -6.34 9.11
C LEU A 213 -2.40 -5.00 8.46
N VAL A 214 -2.14 -3.98 9.27
CA VAL A 214 -1.87 -2.62 8.81
C VAL A 214 -0.59 -2.11 9.47
N GLY A 215 0.17 -1.27 8.80
CA GLY A 215 1.40 -0.69 9.33
C GLY A 215 2.38 -0.30 8.23
N TYR A 216 3.51 0.23 8.63
CA TYR A 216 4.55 0.71 7.73
C TYR A 216 5.10 -0.38 6.81
N THR A 217 5.74 0.03 5.72
CA THR A 217 6.50 -0.89 4.86
C THR A 217 7.62 -1.54 5.68
N ASN A 218 7.94 -2.78 5.35
CA ASN A 218 9.02 -3.55 5.97
C ASN A 218 8.92 -3.78 7.49
N VAL A 219 7.78 -3.58 8.14
CA VAL A 219 7.57 -3.98 9.56
C VAL A 219 7.32 -5.49 9.72
N GLY A 220 7.16 -6.21 8.61
CA GLY A 220 7.00 -7.66 8.59
C GLY A 220 5.54 -8.14 8.61
N LYS A 221 4.58 -7.38 8.03
CA LYS A 221 3.16 -7.79 7.92
C LYS A 221 3.00 -9.12 7.17
N SER A 222 3.58 -9.24 5.98
CA SER A 222 3.53 -10.46 5.16
C SER A 222 4.25 -11.63 5.82
N SER A 223 5.39 -11.38 6.51
CA SER A 223 6.08 -12.38 7.31
C SER A 223 5.23 -12.86 8.49
N LEU A 224 4.51 -11.94 9.15
CA LEU A 224 3.59 -12.28 10.24
C LEU A 224 2.43 -13.13 9.72
N MET A 225 1.84 -12.76 8.57
CA MET A 225 0.82 -13.56 7.91
C MET A 225 1.33 -14.98 7.57
N ASN A 226 2.54 -15.09 7.01
CA ASN A 226 3.14 -16.39 6.70
C ASN A 226 3.41 -17.23 7.95
N ALA A 227 3.86 -16.61 9.04
CA ALA A 227 4.11 -17.30 10.30
C ALA A 227 2.80 -17.83 10.94
N LEU A 228 1.68 -17.10 10.78
CA LEU A 228 0.37 -17.48 11.32
C LEU A 228 -0.38 -18.49 10.43
N CYS A 229 -0.29 -18.34 9.10
CA CYS A 229 -1.11 -19.13 8.16
C CYS A 229 -0.32 -20.19 7.37
N GLY A 230 0.99 -20.27 7.58
CA GLY A 230 1.90 -21.11 6.77
C GLY A 230 2.44 -20.38 5.51
N PRO A 231 3.60 -20.80 4.98
CA PRO A 231 4.31 -20.11 3.93
C PRO A 231 3.58 -20.20 2.58
N SER A 232 3.24 -19.08 1.97
CA SER A 232 2.81 -18.97 0.57
C SER A 232 2.83 -17.54 0.00
N VAL A 233 3.08 -16.50 0.81
CA VAL A 233 3.35 -15.15 0.28
C VAL A 233 4.84 -14.99 0.09
N ALA A 234 5.26 -14.43 -1.04
CA ALA A 234 6.65 -14.09 -1.24
C ALA A 234 7.07 -13.07 -0.15
N GLU A 235 8.00 -13.48 0.70
CA GLU A 235 8.65 -12.59 1.64
C GLU A 235 9.79 -11.91 0.90
N ALA A 236 9.75 -10.60 0.81
CA ALA A 236 10.85 -9.81 0.32
C ALA A 236 11.18 -8.76 1.37
N ASP A 237 12.44 -8.67 1.76
CA ASP A 237 12.96 -7.59 2.63
C ASP A 237 13.10 -6.30 1.80
N MET A 238 11.98 -5.87 1.23
CA MET A 238 11.88 -4.73 0.31
C MET A 238 10.64 -3.93 0.64
N LEU A 239 10.71 -2.62 0.41
CA LEU A 239 9.55 -1.73 0.55
C LEU A 239 8.48 -2.09 -0.49
N PHE A 240 7.21 -2.03 -0.09
CA PHE A 240 6.05 -2.38 -0.93
C PHE A 240 6.12 -3.80 -1.53
N ALA A 241 6.55 -4.78 -0.76
CA ALA A 241 6.53 -6.18 -1.19
C ALA A 241 5.10 -6.65 -1.54
N THR A 242 4.09 -6.14 -0.84
CA THR A 242 2.66 -6.40 -1.08
C THR A 242 1.99 -5.11 -1.54
N LEU A 243 1.37 -5.11 -2.71
CA LEU A 243 0.50 -4.05 -3.22
C LEU A 243 -0.97 -4.50 -3.23
N ASP A 244 -1.25 -5.64 -3.84
CA ASP A 244 -2.59 -6.21 -3.87
C ASP A 244 -2.90 -6.89 -2.52
N PRO A 245 -4.06 -6.64 -1.89
CA PRO A 245 -4.42 -7.29 -0.64
C PRO A 245 -4.44 -8.80 -0.80
N THR A 246 -3.74 -9.49 0.07
CA THR A 246 -3.72 -10.96 0.12
C THR A 246 -4.51 -11.43 1.32
N SER A 247 -5.45 -12.36 1.12
CA SER A 247 -6.28 -12.88 2.20
C SER A 247 -6.08 -14.38 2.42
N ARG A 248 -6.09 -14.81 3.70
CA ARG A 248 -5.91 -16.21 4.09
C ARG A 248 -6.82 -16.60 5.25
N LYS A 249 -7.24 -17.84 5.24
CA LYS A 249 -7.96 -18.43 6.36
C LYS A 249 -6.98 -18.76 7.49
N LEU A 250 -7.29 -18.27 8.68
CA LEU A 250 -6.60 -18.56 9.92
C LEU A 250 -7.60 -19.22 10.89
N VAL A 251 -7.17 -20.22 11.63
CA VAL A 251 -7.99 -20.87 12.66
C VAL A 251 -7.43 -20.46 14.02
N LEU A 252 -8.26 -19.82 14.83
CA LEU A 252 -7.93 -19.38 16.18
C LEU A 252 -7.96 -20.55 17.18
N PRO A 253 -7.39 -20.40 18.39
CA PRO A 253 -7.37 -21.45 19.41
C PRO A 253 -8.75 -21.99 19.80
N SER A 254 -9.78 -21.15 19.75
CA SER A 254 -11.19 -21.57 19.97
C SER A 254 -11.77 -22.46 18.86
N GLY A 255 -11.06 -22.60 17.74
CA GLY A 255 -11.56 -23.24 16.52
C GLY A 255 -12.30 -22.28 15.57
N MET A 256 -12.45 -21.00 15.94
CA MET A 256 -13.04 -19.97 15.07
C MET A 256 -12.15 -19.75 13.86
N ALA A 257 -12.74 -19.79 12.66
CA ALA A 257 -12.06 -19.46 11.44
C ALA A 257 -12.21 -17.96 11.14
N VAL A 258 -11.11 -17.28 10.86
CA VAL A 258 -11.07 -15.87 10.49
C VAL A 258 -10.36 -15.69 9.15
N LEU A 259 -10.66 -14.61 8.44
CA LEU A 259 -9.96 -14.19 7.24
C LEU A 259 -8.90 -13.16 7.62
N LEU A 260 -7.63 -13.55 7.57
CA LEU A 260 -6.50 -12.63 7.78
C LEU A 260 -6.14 -11.97 6.45
N VAL A 261 -6.06 -10.63 6.43
CA VAL A 261 -5.78 -9.83 5.23
C VAL A 261 -4.50 -9.05 5.44
N ASP A 262 -3.53 -9.23 4.54
CA ASP A 262 -2.33 -8.40 4.46
C ASP A 262 -2.61 -7.20 3.55
N THR A 263 -2.22 -6.00 4.00
CA THR A 263 -2.42 -4.76 3.26
C THR A 263 -1.10 -4.16 2.82
N VAL A 264 -1.17 -3.19 1.90
CA VAL A 264 -0.01 -2.40 1.51
C VAL A 264 0.60 -1.68 2.71
N GLY A 265 1.93 -1.60 2.76
CA GLY A 265 2.63 -0.87 3.82
C GLY A 265 2.66 0.64 3.59
N PHE A 266 2.63 1.41 4.67
CA PHE A 266 2.81 2.86 4.63
C PHE A 266 4.27 3.26 4.46
N VAL A 267 4.48 4.45 3.95
CA VAL A 267 5.76 5.16 3.92
C VAL A 267 5.61 6.55 4.50
N SER A 268 6.72 7.13 4.94
CA SER A 268 6.72 8.52 5.42
C SER A 268 6.33 9.49 4.30
N ARG A 269 5.67 10.58 4.68
CA ARG A 269 5.32 11.68 3.77
C ARG A 269 4.61 11.21 2.49
N LEU A 270 3.55 10.41 2.68
CA LEU A 270 2.74 9.91 1.56
C LEU A 270 2.10 11.10 0.82
N PRO A 271 2.40 11.26 -0.49
CA PRO A 271 1.80 12.33 -1.28
C PRO A 271 0.29 12.21 -1.40
N HIS A 272 -0.43 13.34 -1.34
CA HIS A 272 -1.88 13.38 -1.49
C HIS A 272 -2.39 12.69 -2.76
N ASN A 273 -1.64 12.79 -3.85
CA ASN A 273 -1.97 12.17 -5.13
C ASN A 273 -1.95 10.64 -5.11
N LEU A 274 -1.23 10.05 -4.14
CA LEU A 274 -1.19 8.59 -3.95
C LEU A 274 -2.30 8.09 -3.03
N TRP A 275 -2.96 8.99 -2.29
CA TRP A 275 -4.02 8.64 -1.35
C TRP A 275 -5.14 7.81 -2.00
N GLU A 276 -5.57 8.16 -3.22
CA GLU A 276 -6.61 7.40 -3.94
C GLU A 276 -6.21 5.95 -4.23
N VAL A 277 -4.91 5.70 -4.56
CA VAL A 277 -4.38 4.34 -4.79
C VAL A 277 -4.31 3.57 -3.48
N PHE A 278 -3.83 4.24 -2.42
CA PHE A 278 -3.75 3.64 -1.08
C PHE A 278 -5.13 3.37 -0.48
N LYS A 279 -6.07 4.31 -0.64
CA LYS A 279 -7.44 4.16 -0.16
C LYS A 279 -8.04 2.84 -0.63
N PHE A 280 -7.85 2.49 -1.88
CA PHE A 280 -8.35 1.24 -2.45
C PHE A 280 -7.81 -0.01 -1.74
N THR A 281 -6.49 -0.08 -1.55
CA THR A 281 -5.84 -1.24 -0.91
C THR A 281 -6.16 -1.30 0.58
N LEU A 282 -6.41 -0.14 1.20
CA LEU A 282 -6.75 0.00 2.61
C LEU A 282 -8.26 -0.09 2.90
N GLU A 283 -9.12 0.04 1.89
CA GLU A 283 -10.57 -0.15 2.07
C GLU A 283 -10.91 -1.54 2.64
N GLU A 284 -10.06 -2.55 2.42
CA GLU A 284 -10.24 -3.86 3.08
C GLU A 284 -10.11 -3.74 4.60
N ALA A 285 -9.27 -2.82 5.12
CA ALA A 285 -9.17 -2.56 6.56
C ALA A 285 -10.45 -1.93 7.12
N ALA A 286 -11.14 -1.06 6.36
CA ALA A 286 -12.40 -0.46 6.76
C ALA A 286 -13.56 -1.47 6.86
N TRP A 287 -13.40 -2.65 6.29
CA TRP A 287 -14.38 -3.75 6.36
C TRP A 287 -13.97 -4.86 7.33
N SER A 288 -12.94 -4.62 8.12
CA SER A 288 -12.44 -5.60 9.10
C SER A 288 -13.22 -5.54 10.41
N ASP A 289 -13.31 -6.67 11.07
CA ASP A 289 -13.85 -6.78 12.43
C ASP A 289 -12.79 -6.42 13.49
N VAL A 290 -11.48 -6.60 13.16
CA VAL A 290 -10.32 -6.21 13.98
C VAL A 290 -9.18 -5.74 13.06
N ILE A 291 -8.46 -4.72 13.48
CA ILE A 291 -7.23 -4.24 12.83
C ILE A 291 -6.03 -4.54 13.72
N ILE A 292 -5.02 -5.21 13.17
CA ILE A 292 -3.73 -5.39 13.81
C ILE A 292 -2.77 -4.34 13.27
N ARG A 293 -2.38 -3.38 14.11
CA ARG A 293 -1.35 -2.39 13.81
C ARG A 293 0.02 -2.99 14.07
N VAL A 294 0.83 -3.15 13.04
CA VAL A 294 2.16 -3.77 13.12
C VAL A 294 3.23 -2.71 13.03
N ALA A 295 4.15 -2.68 14.00
CA ALA A 295 5.34 -1.84 14.00
C ALA A 295 6.59 -2.69 14.21
N ASP A 296 7.77 -2.19 13.80
CA ASP A 296 9.06 -2.85 14.05
C ASP A 296 9.52 -2.52 15.49
N ALA A 297 9.66 -3.52 16.33
CA ALA A 297 10.07 -3.36 17.73
C ALA A 297 11.43 -2.68 17.89
N GLY A 298 12.32 -2.83 16.92
CA GLY A 298 13.66 -2.24 16.91
C GLY A 298 13.73 -0.83 16.32
N ASP A 299 12.61 -0.26 15.81
CA ASP A 299 12.59 1.07 15.23
C ASP A 299 12.33 2.14 16.32
N GLU A 300 13.18 3.14 16.41
CA GLU A 300 13.06 4.23 17.38
C GLU A 300 11.82 5.12 17.11
N GLN A 301 11.40 5.24 15.86
CA GLN A 301 10.22 6.05 15.46
C GLN A 301 8.94 5.22 15.33
N ARG A 302 8.87 4.04 15.91
CA ARG A 302 7.68 3.17 15.84
C ARG A 302 6.40 3.86 16.31
N GLU A 303 6.48 4.72 17.32
CA GLU A 303 5.34 5.49 17.84
C GLU A 303 4.84 6.51 16.80
N GLU A 304 5.75 7.21 16.13
CA GLU A 304 5.42 8.16 15.06
C GLU A 304 4.79 7.43 13.86
N GLN A 305 5.33 6.26 13.51
CA GLN A 305 4.78 5.41 12.45
C GLN A 305 3.38 4.90 12.79
N LEU A 306 3.12 4.56 14.06
CA LEU A 306 1.78 4.18 14.51
C LEU A 306 0.82 5.36 14.46
N ALA A 307 1.27 6.57 14.85
CA ALA A 307 0.44 7.78 14.77
C ALA A 307 0.03 8.09 13.31
N VAL A 308 0.96 7.98 12.36
CA VAL A 308 0.65 8.11 10.92
C VAL A 308 -0.33 7.02 10.46
N THR A 309 -0.14 5.79 10.94
CA THR A 309 -1.05 4.68 10.63
C THR A 309 -2.47 4.98 11.14
N ASP A 310 -2.60 5.52 12.35
CA ASP A 310 -3.88 5.88 12.93
C ASP A 310 -4.56 7.03 12.18
N GLU A 311 -3.81 8.08 11.80
CA GLU A 311 -4.34 9.17 10.98
C GLU A 311 -4.92 8.66 9.66
N VAL A 312 -4.23 7.72 9.01
CA VAL A 312 -4.69 7.08 7.79
C VAL A 312 -5.97 6.29 8.02
N LEU A 313 -6.02 5.47 9.07
CA LEU A 313 -7.19 4.65 9.41
C LEU A 313 -8.39 5.51 9.78
N ASP A 314 -8.18 6.61 10.50
CA ASP A 314 -9.24 7.54 10.87
C ASP A 314 -9.81 8.25 9.62
N GLY A 315 -8.95 8.58 8.64
CA GLY A 315 -9.38 9.10 7.34
C GLY A 315 -10.17 8.11 6.47
N LEU A 316 -10.19 6.83 6.86
CA LEU A 316 -10.95 5.75 6.20
C LEU A 316 -12.21 5.33 6.99
N ASP A 317 -12.65 6.12 7.97
CA ASP A 317 -13.79 5.82 8.85
C ASP A 317 -13.63 4.50 9.64
N CYS A 318 -12.39 4.16 10.05
CA CYS A 318 -12.07 2.96 10.82
C CYS A 318 -12.05 3.19 12.34
N THR A 319 -12.64 4.27 12.85
CA THR A 319 -12.57 4.67 14.27
C THR A 319 -13.23 3.68 15.22
N ASP A 320 -14.29 3.01 14.79
CA ASP A 320 -15.07 2.07 15.60
C ASP A 320 -14.55 0.63 15.58
N ILE A 321 -13.50 0.37 14.79
CA ILE A 321 -12.91 -0.96 14.65
C ILE A 321 -11.86 -1.16 15.75
N PRO A 322 -11.91 -2.25 16.55
CA PRO A 322 -10.89 -2.55 17.53
C PRO A 322 -9.50 -2.66 16.90
N ARG A 323 -8.52 -2.05 17.57
CA ARG A 323 -7.13 -2.05 17.13
C ARG A 323 -6.26 -2.80 18.12
N LEU A 324 -5.54 -3.82 17.66
CA LEU A 324 -4.47 -4.49 18.42
C LEU A 324 -3.12 -3.96 17.96
N THR A 325 -2.25 -3.58 18.88
CA THR A 325 -0.91 -3.13 18.56
C THR A 325 0.10 -4.27 18.74
N VAL A 326 0.87 -4.50 17.69
CA VAL A 326 1.89 -5.57 17.65
C VAL A 326 3.24 -4.96 17.29
N TYR A 327 4.22 -5.13 18.18
CA TYR A 327 5.61 -4.85 17.88
C TYR A 327 6.27 -6.13 17.41
N ASN A 328 6.47 -6.23 16.10
CA ASN A 328 7.11 -7.36 15.46
C ASN A 328 8.65 -7.20 15.43
N LYS A 329 9.36 -8.27 15.09
CA LYS A 329 10.83 -8.33 15.08
C LYS A 329 11.45 -8.11 16.48
N CYS A 330 10.79 -8.56 17.53
CA CYS A 330 11.29 -8.46 18.91
C CYS A 330 12.56 -9.31 19.17
N ASP A 331 13.01 -10.09 18.20
CA ASP A 331 14.31 -10.76 18.17
C ASP A 331 15.49 -9.81 17.94
N LYS A 332 15.23 -8.55 17.54
CA LYS A 332 16.26 -7.51 17.41
C LYS A 332 16.69 -6.95 18.78
N PRO A 333 17.97 -6.55 18.93
CA PRO A 333 18.43 -5.87 20.13
C PRO A 333 17.64 -4.58 20.42
N GLY A 334 17.31 -4.33 21.68
CA GLY A 334 16.58 -3.13 22.10
C GLY A 334 15.07 -3.18 21.94
N ALA A 335 14.53 -4.29 21.44
CA ALA A 335 13.09 -4.48 21.30
C ALA A 335 12.43 -4.67 22.70
N MET A 336 11.81 -3.62 23.21
CA MET A 336 11.06 -3.65 24.48
C MET A 336 9.78 -2.84 24.38
N SER A 337 8.75 -3.26 25.12
CA SER A 337 7.57 -2.47 25.41
C SER A 337 7.28 -2.56 26.90
N PHE A 338 6.90 -1.43 27.49
CA PHE A 338 6.42 -1.35 28.86
C PHE A 338 4.89 -1.23 28.93
N ASP A 339 4.24 -1.09 27.77
CA ASP A 339 2.80 -1.02 27.66
C ASP A 339 2.23 -2.46 27.60
N PRO A 340 1.37 -2.86 28.56
CA PRO A 340 0.78 -4.19 28.58
C PRO A 340 -0.19 -4.47 27.42
N ASP A 341 -0.69 -3.42 26.76
CA ASP A 341 -1.61 -3.55 25.62
C ASP A 341 -0.86 -3.78 24.30
N ILE A 342 0.47 -3.69 24.31
CA ILE A 342 1.32 -3.94 23.14
C ILE A 342 1.85 -5.37 23.18
N LEU A 343 1.55 -6.12 22.11
CA LEU A 343 2.00 -7.50 21.95
C LEU A 343 3.36 -7.54 21.26
N LEU A 344 4.36 -8.15 21.91
CA LEU A 344 5.67 -8.40 21.31
C LEU A 344 5.66 -9.70 20.52
N THR A 345 6.05 -9.64 19.24
CA THR A 345 6.10 -10.80 18.35
C THR A 345 7.40 -10.85 17.56
N SER A 346 7.76 -12.03 17.11
CA SER A 346 8.76 -12.23 16.06
C SER A 346 8.23 -13.26 15.06
N ALA A 347 7.88 -12.80 13.88
CA ALA A 347 7.48 -13.68 12.78
C ALA A 347 8.60 -14.67 12.41
N LYS A 348 9.88 -14.28 12.63
CA LYS A 348 11.05 -15.08 12.33
C LYS A 348 11.23 -16.25 13.31
N THR A 349 11.03 -16.03 14.61
CA THR A 349 11.26 -17.04 15.66
C THR A 349 10.00 -17.73 16.13
N GLY A 350 8.83 -17.19 15.79
CA GLY A 350 7.53 -17.66 16.30
C GLY A 350 7.17 -17.11 17.69
N TYR A 351 8.03 -16.30 18.31
CA TYR A 351 7.78 -15.73 19.63
C TYR A 351 6.51 -14.86 19.63
N GLY A 352 5.68 -15.01 20.65
CA GLY A 352 4.49 -14.20 20.90
C GLY A 352 3.31 -14.44 19.94
N LEU A 353 3.42 -15.36 18.98
CA LEU A 353 2.33 -15.64 18.03
C LEU A 353 1.13 -16.28 18.73
N ASP A 354 1.36 -17.20 19.68
CA ASP A 354 0.27 -17.82 20.46
C ASP A 354 -0.47 -16.78 21.31
N THR A 355 0.25 -15.81 21.89
CA THR A 355 -0.33 -14.71 22.66
C THR A 355 -1.19 -13.82 21.77
N LEU A 356 -0.71 -13.51 20.55
CA LEU A 356 -1.47 -12.75 19.55
C LEU A 356 -2.76 -13.49 19.15
N LEU A 357 -2.68 -14.79 18.89
CA LEU A 357 -3.85 -15.62 18.55
C LEU A 357 -4.86 -15.65 19.67
N ALA A 358 -4.41 -15.81 20.93
CA ALA A 358 -5.30 -15.80 22.10
C ALA A 358 -5.97 -14.43 22.29
N LYS A 359 -5.24 -13.33 22.08
CA LYS A 359 -5.80 -11.98 22.18
C LYS A 359 -6.79 -11.66 21.05
N LEU A 360 -6.53 -12.15 19.84
CA LEU A 360 -7.50 -12.08 18.73
C LEU A 360 -8.78 -12.84 19.07
N ASP A 361 -8.66 -14.03 19.63
CA ASP A 361 -9.78 -14.85 20.03
C ASP A 361 -10.64 -14.16 21.10
N GLU A 362 -10.00 -13.55 22.10
CA GLU A 362 -10.66 -12.73 23.13
C GLU A 362 -11.44 -11.55 22.51
N VAL A 363 -10.81 -10.74 21.68
CA VAL A 363 -11.44 -9.56 21.07
C VAL A 363 -12.58 -9.92 20.12
N LEU A 364 -12.45 -11.03 19.40
CA LEU A 364 -13.48 -11.50 18.48
C LEU A 364 -14.62 -12.23 19.19
N SER A 365 -14.37 -12.90 20.33
CA SER A 365 -15.42 -13.57 21.10
C SER A 365 -16.45 -12.59 21.65
N ASP A 366 -16.08 -11.35 21.91
CA ASP A 366 -17.02 -10.30 22.30
C ASP A 366 -17.94 -9.82 21.15
N ARG A 367 -17.54 -10.05 19.92
CA ARG A 367 -18.24 -9.60 18.71
C ARG A 367 -18.93 -10.71 17.92
N VAL A 368 -18.43 -11.93 18.05
CA VAL A 368 -18.86 -13.07 17.24
C VAL A 368 -18.95 -14.31 18.12
N HIS A 369 -20.11 -14.94 18.13
CA HIS A 369 -20.38 -16.12 18.96
C HIS A 369 -20.68 -17.34 18.11
N THR A 370 -20.04 -18.45 18.43
CA THR A 370 -20.42 -19.76 17.88
C THR A 370 -21.59 -20.30 18.69
N LEU A 371 -22.71 -20.49 18.02
CA LEU A 371 -23.93 -20.98 18.64
C LEU A 371 -24.34 -22.34 18.08
N ARG A 372 -24.92 -23.17 18.98
CA ARG A 372 -25.66 -24.35 18.61
C ARG A 372 -27.10 -24.11 19.04
N VAL A 373 -28.01 -24.15 18.08
CA VAL A 373 -29.41 -23.84 18.33
C VAL A 373 -30.31 -24.91 17.72
N LEU A 374 -31.40 -25.22 18.43
CA LEU A 374 -32.48 -26.05 17.93
C LEU A 374 -33.74 -25.19 17.81
N LEU A 375 -34.12 -24.84 16.59
CA LEU A 375 -35.27 -23.98 16.29
C LEU A 375 -36.50 -24.84 16.01
N PRO A 376 -37.59 -24.70 16.76
CA PRO A 376 -38.87 -25.34 16.42
C PRO A 376 -39.34 -24.98 15.03
N TYR A 377 -40.09 -25.87 14.38
CA TYR A 377 -40.52 -25.67 12.98
C TYR A 377 -41.45 -24.46 12.76
N ASP A 378 -42.14 -24.01 13.79
CA ASP A 378 -42.96 -22.79 13.78
C ASP A 378 -42.13 -21.48 13.83
N LYS A 379 -40.83 -21.60 14.12
CA LYS A 379 -39.91 -20.47 14.31
C LYS A 379 -38.70 -20.48 13.38
N LEU A 380 -38.78 -21.17 12.25
CA LEU A 380 -37.72 -21.23 11.27
C LEU A 380 -37.24 -19.85 10.75
N GLY A 381 -38.11 -18.82 10.85
CA GLY A 381 -37.73 -17.43 10.53
C GLY A 381 -36.56 -16.87 11.37
N LEU A 382 -36.36 -17.42 12.60
CA LEU A 382 -35.24 -17.04 13.46
C LEU A 382 -33.86 -17.54 12.92
N ALA A 383 -33.87 -18.46 11.95
CA ALA A 383 -32.63 -18.87 11.29
C ALA A 383 -32.05 -17.76 10.34
N ALA A 384 -32.87 -16.78 9.95
CA ALA A 384 -32.47 -15.72 9.02
C ALA A 384 -31.22 -14.92 9.48
N PRO A 385 -31.09 -14.46 10.73
CA PRO A 385 -29.88 -13.77 11.19
C PRO A 385 -28.62 -14.62 11.07
N MET A 386 -28.68 -15.93 11.32
CA MET A 386 -27.53 -16.83 11.18
C MET A 386 -27.21 -17.11 9.71
N ARG A 387 -28.22 -17.20 8.84
CA ARG A 387 -28.05 -17.40 7.39
C ARG A 387 -27.66 -16.15 6.63
N GLU A 388 -28.15 -14.99 7.05
CA GLU A 388 -27.97 -13.72 6.31
C GLU A 388 -26.81 -12.87 6.84
N ARG A 389 -26.57 -12.89 8.16
CA ARG A 389 -25.60 -12.03 8.85
C ARG A 389 -24.56 -12.83 9.66
N GLY A 390 -24.64 -14.15 9.62
CA GLY A 390 -23.76 -15.09 10.28
C GLY A 390 -23.21 -16.13 9.31
N SER A 391 -22.73 -17.25 9.83
CA SER A 391 -22.33 -18.42 9.06
C SER A 391 -22.99 -19.67 9.63
N VAL A 392 -23.64 -20.45 8.79
CA VAL A 392 -24.17 -21.77 9.15
C VAL A 392 -23.12 -22.80 8.74
N GLN A 393 -22.60 -23.53 9.74
CA GLN A 393 -21.62 -24.61 9.56
C GLN A 393 -22.29 -25.96 9.43
N VAL A 394 -23.35 -26.19 10.25
CA VAL A 394 -24.16 -27.40 10.22
C VAL A 394 -25.62 -26.99 10.18
N GLU A 395 -26.40 -27.62 9.31
CA GLU A 395 -27.84 -27.47 9.21
C GLU A 395 -28.48 -28.85 9.07
N GLU A 396 -29.25 -29.27 10.10
CA GLU A 396 -29.88 -30.58 10.16
C GLU A 396 -31.36 -30.44 10.54
N TYR A 397 -32.24 -31.08 9.79
CA TYR A 397 -33.64 -31.22 10.18
C TYR A 397 -33.80 -32.43 11.09
N ARG A 398 -34.13 -32.21 12.39
CA ARG A 398 -34.34 -33.23 13.40
C ARG A 398 -35.83 -33.36 13.73
N GLU A 399 -36.20 -34.41 14.43
CA GLU A 399 -37.61 -34.62 14.80
C GLU A 399 -38.20 -33.45 15.60
N ASP A 400 -37.38 -32.77 16.41
CA ASP A 400 -37.77 -31.68 17.32
C ASP A 400 -37.66 -30.27 16.70
N GLY A 401 -37.09 -30.15 15.49
CA GLY A 401 -36.88 -28.86 14.83
C GLY A 401 -35.65 -28.81 13.93
N LEU A 402 -35.27 -27.61 13.56
CA LEU A 402 -34.08 -27.30 12.77
C LEU A 402 -32.88 -27.08 13.70
N TYR A 403 -31.91 -28.00 13.67
CA TYR A 403 -30.63 -27.82 14.33
C TYR A 403 -29.68 -27.01 13.44
N LEU A 404 -29.12 -25.94 14.02
CA LEU A 404 -28.13 -25.11 13.39
C LEU A 404 -26.90 -24.97 14.29
N GLU A 405 -25.73 -25.17 13.71
CA GLU A 405 -24.46 -24.80 14.32
C GLU A 405 -23.79 -23.75 13.42
N GLY A 406 -23.38 -22.61 13.99
CA GLY A 406 -22.83 -21.54 13.20
C GLY A 406 -22.40 -20.36 14.02
N ILE A 407 -21.94 -19.33 13.32
CA ILE A 407 -21.40 -18.12 13.90
C ILE A 407 -22.42 -16.99 13.72
N VAL A 408 -22.64 -16.20 14.77
CA VAL A 408 -23.49 -15.02 14.76
C VAL A 408 -22.78 -13.84 15.41
N LYS A 409 -23.07 -12.62 14.95
CA LYS A 409 -22.60 -11.40 15.61
C LYS A 409 -23.38 -11.16 16.90
N THR A 410 -22.74 -10.51 17.88
CA THR A 410 -23.32 -10.18 19.20
C THR A 410 -24.69 -9.51 19.09
N GLU A 411 -24.90 -8.68 18.08
CA GLU A 411 -26.16 -8.01 17.79
C GLU A 411 -27.35 -8.97 17.57
N ALA A 412 -27.07 -10.18 17.07
CA ALA A 412 -28.09 -11.18 16.75
C ALA A 412 -28.27 -12.24 17.86
N LEU A 413 -27.48 -12.22 18.92
CA LEU A 413 -27.55 -13.20 20.04
C LEU A 413 -28.94 -13.27 20.63
N HIS A 414 -29.59 -12.13 20.86
CA HIS A 414 -30.91 -12.04 21.48
C HIS A 414 -31.98 -12.83 20.71
N CYS A 415 -31.78 -13.10 19.40
CA CYS A 415 -32.68 -13.91 18.59
C CYS A 415 -32.65 -15.39 18.98
N PHE A 416 -31.58 -15.88 19.63
CA PHE A 416 -31.30 -17.29 19.86
C PHE A 416 -31.31 -17.69 21.35
N GLU A 417 -31.41 -16.73 22.29
CA GLU A 417 -31.28 -16.98 23.74
C GLU A 417 -32.18 -18.09 24.29
N GLY A 418 -33.33 -18.35 23.68
CA GLY A 418 -34.24 -19.41 24.12
C GLY A 418 -34.09 -20.76 23.41
N TYR A 419 -33.10 -20.90 22.50
CA TYR A 419 -32.96 -22.05 21.60
C TYR A 419 -31.57 -22.68 21.61
N LEU A 420 -30.71 -22.26 22.52
CA LEU A 420 -29.34 -22.78 22.67
C LEU A 420 -29.37 -24.23 23.14
N VAL A 421 -28.50 -25.09 22.56
CA VAL A 421 -28.40 -26.53 22.85
C VAL A 421 -26.99 -26.88 23.29
#